data_2eaebd30b6a81dfb5936c560e906042d
#
_entry.id   2eaebd30b6a81dfb5936c560e906042d
#
_cell.length_a   1.000
_cell.length_b   1.000
_cell.length_c   1.000
_cell.angle_alpha   90.00
_cell.angle_beta   90.00
_cell.angle_gamma   90.00
#
_symmetry.space_group_name_H-M   'P 1'
#
loop_
_entity.id
_entity.type
_entity.pdbx_description
1 polymer ?
#
loop_
_entity_poly.entity_id
_entity_poly.type
_entity_poly.pdbx_seq_one_letter_code
_entity_poly.pdbx_strand_id
1 'polypeptide(L)'
;YEWFRVSRKRNSLKFLMKLIQLIPLTVFTFFLINNYLNKFNFLLDSKKSSLHKVFIEKDTKPAFSGGIFILLSLIFLIPDNQLNFKIIIFLIFMSGFLSDLTILRSANLRFVIQIFLVLLSVVILESYIEDTRWNFLDNLLSNYYFKVFFTAFCILILINGTNFIDGLNTIVIGYY
;
A
#
# COMPACT_ATOMS: atom_id res chain seq x y z
N TYR A 1 -17.14 1.38 33.09
CA TYR A 1 -15.83 0.98 32.50
C TYR A 1 -15.82 -0.45 31.92
N GLU A 2 -16.45 -1.42 32.56
CA GLU A 2 -16.52 -2.83 32.10
C GLU A 2 -17.37 -2.98 30.86
N TRP A 3 -18.47 -2.27 30.73
CA TRP A 3 -19.36 -2.34 29.55
C TRP A 3 -18.67 -1.90 28.26
N PHE A 4 -17.85 -0.86 28.31
CA PHE A 4 -17.04 -0.39 27.18
C PHE A 4 -15.99 -1.42 26.75
N ARG A 5 -15.39 -2.13 27.70
CA ARG A 5 -14.38 -3.16 27.45
C ARG A 5 -15.00 -4.39 26.79
N VAL A 6 -16.19 -4.80 27.24
CA VAL A 6 -16.95 -5.94 26.69
C VAL A 6 -17.45 -5.64 25.28
N SER A 7 -17.97 -4.43 25.01
CA SER A 7 -18.42 -3.99 23.69
C SER A 7 -17.26 -3.97 22.69
N ARG A 8 -16.10 -3.42 23.07
CA ARG A 8 -14.90 -3.41 22.21
C ARG A 8 -14.41 -4.83 21.88
N LYS A 9 -14.40 -5.73 22.86
CA LYS A 9 -14.01 -7.13 22.68
C LYS A 9 -14.98 -7.89 21.78
N ARG A 10 -16.27 -7.63 21.84
CA ARG A 10 -17.28 -8.24 20.97
C ARG A 10 -17.15 -7.78 19.52
N ASN A 11 -16.85 -6.49 19.31
CA ASN A 11 -16.64 -5.95 17.97
C ASN A 11 -15.35 -6.46 17.34
N SER A 12 -14.27 -6.62 18.11
CA SER A 12 -13.02 -7.21 17.63
C SER A 12 -13.17 -8.69 17.27
N LEU A 13 -13.96 -9.46 18.02
CA LEU A 13 -14.27 -10.86 17.73
C LEU A 13 -15.10 -11.00 16.44
N LYS A 14 -16.12 -10.16 16.25
CA LYS A 14 -16.91 -10.14 15.02
C LYS A 14 -16.05 -9.76 13.80
N PHE A 15 -15.15 -8.82 13.96
CA PHE A 15 -14.21 -8.43 12.92
C PHE A 15 -13.26 -9.59 12.56
N LEU A 16 -12.68 -10.24 13.56
CA LEU A 16 -11.82 -11.42 13.38
C LEU A 16 -12.56 -12.58 12.69
N MET A 17 -13.81 -12.88 13.07
CA MET A 17 -14.59 -13.92 12.40
C MET A 17 -14.86 -13.60 10.94
N LYS A 18 -15.19 -12.33 10.61
CA LYS A 18 -15.34 -11.91 9.21
C LYS A 18 -14.03 -12.05 8.43
N LEU A 19 -12.90 -11.71 9.05
CA LEU A 19 -11.58 -11.83 8.44
C LEU A 19 -11.23 -13.29 8.13
N ILE A 20 -11.49 -14.21 9.06
CA ILE A 20 -11.28 -15.66 8.87
C ILE A 20 -12.17 -16.21 7.74
N GLN A 21 -13.42 -15.78 7.65
CA GLN A 21 -14.34 -16.19 6.58
C GLN A 21 -13.93 -15.65 5.20
N LEU A 22 -13.26 -14.48 5.17
CA LEU A 22 -12.78 -13.87 3.93
C LEU A 22 -11.50 -14.52 3.40
N ILE A 23 -10.67 -15.15 4.25
CA ILE A 23 -9.41 -15.77 3.83
C ILE A 23 -9.58 -16.76 2.67
N PRO A 24 -10.46 -17.77 2.72
CA PRO A 24 -10.60 -18.70 1.61
C PRO A 24 -11.14 -18.04 0.35
N LEU A 25 -12.02 -17.06 0.49
CA LEU A 25 -12.54 -16.29 -0.65
C LEU A 25 -11.43 -15.45 -1.30
N THR A 26 -10.59 -14.81 -0.51
CA THR A 26 -9.48 -13.99 -1.02
C THR A 26 -8.42 -14.86 -1.70
N VAL A 27 -8.07 -16.02 -1.15
CA VAL A 27 -7.15 -16.98 -1.77
C VAL A 27 -7.73 -17.48 -3.10
N PHE A 28 -9.01 -17.82 -3.13
CA PHE A 28 -9.67 -18.29 -4.34
C PHE A 28 -9.71 -17.19 -5.43
N THR A 29 -10.07 -15.96 -5.08
CA THR A 29 -10.07 -14.84 -6.03
C THR A 29 -8.67 -14.53 -6.55
N PHE A 30 -7.64 -14.59 -5.70
CA PHE A 30 -6.25 -14.45 -6.13
C PHE A 30 -5.87 -15.51 -7.16
N PHE A 31 -6.20 -16.77 -6.91
CA PHE A 31 -5.92 -17.87 -7.81
C PHE A 31 -6.63 -17.70 -9.17
N LEU A 32 -7.91 -17.27 -9.16
CA LEU A 32 -8.66 -16.98 -10.38
C LEU A 32 -8.04 -15.85 -11.19
N ILE A 33 -7.70 -14.72 -10.53
CA ILE A 33 -7.08 -13.56 -11.18
C ILE A 33 -5.74 -13.96 -11.80
N ASN A 34 -4.91 -14.67 -11.06
CA ASN A 34 -3.58 -15.09 -11.53
C ASN A 34 -3.69 -16.05 -12.74
N ASN A 35 -4.59 -17.03 -12.69
CA ASN A 35 -4.84 -17.93 -13.82
C ASN A 35 -5.37 -17.19 -15.05
N TYR A 36 -6.28 -16.24 -14.87
CA TYR A 36 -6.82 -15.43 -15.94
C TYR A 36 -5.73 -14.58 -16.61
N LEU A 37 -4.93 -13.86 -15.83
CA LEU A 37 -3.84 -13.02 -16.34
C LEU A 37 -2.79 -13.83 -17.09
N ASN A 38 -2.41 -15.00 -16.57
CA ASN A 38 -1.47 -15.91 -17.22
C ASN A 38 -2.03 -16.49 -18.53
N LYS A 39 -3.30 -16.88 -18.54
CA LYS A 39 -3.96 -17.46 -19.74
C LYS A 39 -4.00 -16.48 -20.91
N PHE A 40 -4.24 -15.21 -20.62
CA PHE A 40 -4.33 -14.17 -21.67
C PHE A 40 -3.01 -13.45 -21.91
N ASN A 41 -1.90 -13.86 -21.27
CA ASN A 41 -0.61 -13.18 -21.33
C ASN A 41 -0.73 -11.66 -21.04
N PHE A 42 -1.67 -11.29 -20.18
CA PHE A 42 -1.96 -9.91 -19.85
C PHE A 42 -1.24 -9.50 -18.57
N LEU A 43 -0.64 -8.31 -18.54
CA LEU A 43 0.09 -7.79 -17.37
C LEU A 43 1.23 -8.71 -16.89
N LEU A 44 1.94 -9.35 -17.82
CA LEU A 44 3.12 -10.13 -17.48
C LEU A 44 4.35 -9.21 -17.32
N ASP A 45 5.12 -9.48 -16.27
CA ASP A 45 6.37 -8.76 -16.04
C ASP A 45 7.39 -9.04 -17.16
N SER A 46 8.03 -7.99 -17.67
CA SER A 46 9.05 -8.15 -18.73
C SER A 46 10.46 -8.17 -18.12
N LYS A 47 11.31 -9.10 -18.58
CA LYS A 47 12.74 -9.17 -18.19
C LYS A 47 13.51 -7.86 -18.45
N LYS A 48 13.01 -6.98 -19.32
CA LYS A 48 13.65 -5.72 -19.69
C LYS A 48 13.40 -4.57 -18.69
N SER A 49 12.56 -4.76 -17.69
CA SER A 49 12.16 -3.67 -16.79
C SER A 49 13.20 -3.30 -15.73
N SER A 50 14.16 -4.18 -15.43
CA SER A 50 15.20 -3.91 -14.43
C SER A 50 16.44 -4.79 -14.61
N LEU A 51 17.62 -4.23 -14.34
CA LEU A 51 18.92 -4.90 -14.51
C LEU A 51 19.08 -6.19 -13.69
N HIS A 52 18.49 -6.25 -12.47
CA HIS A 52 18.58 -7.43 -11.62
C HIS A 52 17.76 -8.62 -12.15
N LYS A 53 16.74 -8.38 -12.99
CA LYS A 53 15.92 -9.45 -13.60
C LYS A 53 16.64 -10.19 -14.73
N VAL A 54 17.74 -9.63 -15.24
CA VAL A 54 18.56 -10.28 -16.28
C VAL A 54 19.22 -11.56 -15.75
N PHE A 55 19.46 -11.64 -14.44
CA PHE A 55 20.10 -12.80 -13.80
C PHE A 55 19.13 -13.95 -13.46
N ILE A 56 17.82 -13.77 -13.70
CA ILE A 56 16.82 -14.81 -13.45
C ILE A 56 16.73 -15.72 -14.70
N GLU A 57 17.27 -16.94 -14.59
CA GLU A 57 17.30 -17.92 -15.68
C GLU A 57 15.92 -18.47 -16.08
N LYS A 58 14.90 -18.34 -15.22
CA LYS A 58 13.57 -18.90 -15.48
C LYS A 58 12.76 -18.03 -16.45
N ASP A 59 12.24 -18.67 -17.50
CA ASP A 59 11.37 -18.04 -18.51
C ASP A 59 9.94 -17.72 -18.03
N THR A 60 9.62 -18.06 -16.78
CA THR A 60 8.32 -17.76 -16.17
C THR A 60 8.19 -16.27 -15.89
N LYS A 61 7.25 -15.62 -16.56
CA LYS A 61 6.90 -14.22 -16.36
C LYS A 61 5.77 -14.16 -15.33
N PRO A 62 6.01 -13.74 -14.08
CA PRO A 62 4.92 -13.58 -13.11
C PRO A 62 3.98 -12.45 -13.56
N ALA A 63 2.69 -12.62 -13.31
CA ALA A 63 1.71 -11.57 -13.54
C ALA A 63 1.71 -10.56 -12.37
N PHE A 64 1.38 -9.29 -12.68
CA PHE A 64 1.19 -8.24 -11.66
C PHE A 64 -0.13 -8.44 -10.88
N SER A 65 -0.38 -9.64 -10.40
CA SER A 65 -1.63 -10.01 -9.73
C SER A 65 -1.68 -9.59 -8.27
N GLY A 66 -0.53 -9.54 -7.60
CA GLY A 66 -0.44 -9.28 -6.16
C GLY A 66 -1.01 -7.91 -5.76
N GLY A 67 -0.62 -6.85 -6.44
CA GLY A 67 -1.10 -5.50 -6.17
C GLY A 67 -2.61 -5.35 -6.38
N ILE A 68 -3.15 -5.93 -7.46
CA ILE A 68 -4.58 -5.93 -7.76
C ILE A 68 -5.35 -6.67 -6.65
N PHE A 69 -4.84 -7.81 -6.22
CA PHE A 69 -5.43 -8.58 -5.14
C PHE A 69 -5.48 -7.81 -3.82
N ILE A 70 -4.36 -7.17 -3.44
CA ILE A 70 -4.28 -6.35 -2.22
C ILE A 70 -5.27 -5.19 -2.30
N LEU A 71 -5.35 -4.47 -3.44
CA LEU A 71 -6.29 -3.38 -3.63
C LEU A 71 -7.73 -3.84 -3.43
N LEU A 72 -8.14 -4.91 -4.10
CA LEU A 72 -9.50 -5.45 -3.97
C LEU A 72 -9.80 -5.86 -2.53
N SER A 73 -8.87 -6.55 -1.86
CA SER A 73 -9.02 -6.95 -0.47
C SER A 73 -9.19 -5.75 0.46
N LEU A 74 -8.40 -4.68 0.27
CA LEU A 74 -8.51 -3.46 1.06
C LEU A 74 -9.84 -2.73 0.82
N ILE A 75 -10.31 -2.62 -0.43
CA ILE A 75 -11.60 -2.00 -0.75
C ILE A 75 -12.75 -2.71 -0.04
N PHE A 76 -12.71 -4.06 0.04
CA PHE A 76 -13.72 -4.84 0.75
C PHE A 76 -13.63 -4.76 2.27
N LEU A 77 -12.40 -4.67 2.82
CA LEU A 77 -12.19 -4.62 4.26
C LEU A 77 -12.51 -3.25 4.87
N ILE A 78 -12.30 -2.17 4.11
CA ILE A 78 -12.54 -0.81 4.57
C ILE A 78 -14.04 -0.53 4.59
N PRO A 79 -14.59 -0.03 5.71
CA PRO A 79 -16.00 0.32 5.82
C PRO A 79 -16.43 1.38 4.80
N ASP A 80 -17.70 1.33 4.36
CA ASP A 80 -18.21 2.24 3.32
C ASP A 80 -18.28 3.70 3.74
N ASN A 81 -18.31 3.98 5.04
CA ASN A 81 -18.23 5.34 5.57
C ASN A 81 -16.85 6.01 5.42
N GLN A 82 -15.83 5.26 4.98
CA GLN A 82 -14.48 5.79 4.76
C GLN A 82 -14.15 5.92 3.25
N LEU A 83 -15.04 6.56 2.51
CA LEU A 83 -14.88 6.73 1.06
C LEU A 83 -13.58 7.46 0.67
N ASN A 84 -13.22 8.52 1.40
CA ASN A 84 -11.99 9.26 1.15
C ASN A 84 -10.74 8.36 1.24
N PHE A 85 -10.73 7.47 2.22
CA PHE A 85 -9.63 6.52 2.41
C PHE A 85 -9.55 5.51 1.24
N LYS A 86 -10.70 4.99 0.78
CA LYS A 86 -10.77 4.10 -0.40
C LYS A 86 -10.24 4.78 -1.65
N ILE A 87 -10.63 6.04 -1.89
CA ILE A 87 -10.18 6.82 -3.05
C ILE A 87 -8.66 7.02 -3.01
N ILE A 88 -8.11 7.39 -1.87
CA ILE A 88 -6.66 7.62 -1.71
C ILE A 88 -5.88 6.34 -1.97
N ILE A 89 -6.28 5.21 -1.39
CA ILE A 89 -5.63 3.92 -1.65
C ILE A 89 -5.67 3.58 -3.14
N PHE A 90 -6.81 3.79 -3.79
CA PHE A 90 -6.93 3.56 -5.22
C PHE A 90 -5.97 4.45 -6.04
N LEU A 91 -5.85 5.73 -5.72
CA LEU A 91 -4.94 6.66 -6.41
C LEU A 91 -3.46 6.28 -6.21
N ILE A 92 -3.07 5.92 -4.98
CA ILE A 92 -1.71 5.45 -4.68
C ILE A 92 -1.42 4.16 -5.46
N PHE A 93 -2.34 3.21 -5.45
CA PHE A 93 -2.22 1.98 -6.23
C PHE A 93 -2.06 2.28 -7.72
N MET A 94 -2.90 3.15 -8.29
CA MET A 94 -2.83 3.53 -9.70
C MET A 94 -1.49 4.16 -10.07
N SER A 95 -0.90 4.99 -9.21
CA SER A 95 0.42 5.58 -9.45
C SER A 95 1.51 4.52 -9.56
N GLY A 96 1.50 3.50 -8.68
CA GLY A 96 2.42 2.36 -8.73
C GLY A 96 2.18 1.48 -9.95
N PHE A 97 0.92 1.15 -10.23
CA PHE A 97 0.53 0.30 -11.35
C PHE A 97 0.89 0.89 -12.71
N LEU A 98 0.67 2.20 -12.93
CA LEU A 98 1.09 2.90 -14.14
C LEU A 98 2.63 2.93 -14.30
N SER A 99 3.35 2.94 -13.17
CA SER A 99 4.81 2.79 -13.18
C SER A 99 5.24 1.40 -13.65
N ASP A 100 4.59 0.35 -13.14
CA ASP A 100 4.91 -1.04 -13.49
C ASP A 100 4.57 -1.34 -14.97
N LEU A 101 3.52 -0.72 -15.49
CA LEU A 101 3.17 -0.77 -16.92
C LEU A 101 4.13 0.03 -17.82
N THR A 102 5.20 0.61 -17.26
CA THR A 102 6.17 1.45 -18.00
C THR A 102 5.58 2.70 -18.66
N ILE A 103 4.36 3.08 -18.33
CA ILE A 103 3.70 4.31 -18.80
C ILE A 103 4.40 5.52 -18.17
N LEU A 104 4.68 5.46 -16.86
CA LEU A 104 5.45 6.45 -16.13
C LEU A 104 6.93 6.09 -16.12
N ARG A 105 7.63 6.33 -17.24
CA ARG A 105 9.05 5.97 -17.38
C ARG A 105 10.00 6.83 -16.56
N SER A 106 9.67 8.10 -16.35
CA SER A 106 10.54 9.04 -15.63
C SER A 106 10.47 8.81 -14.13
N ALA A 107 11.61 8.51 -13.49
CA ALA A 107 11.71 8.35 -12.04
C ALA A 107 11.33 9.65 -11.30
N ASN A 108 11.74 10.80 -11.84
CA ASN A 108 11.41 12.10 -11.26
C ASN A 108 9.91 12.38 -11.28
N LEU A 109 9.23 12.05 -12.39
CA LEU A 109 7.78 12.24 -12.50
C LEU A 109 7.02 11.36 -11.50
N ARG A 110 7.44 10.10 -11.34
CA ARG A 110 6.88 9.19 -10.33
C ARG A 110 7.02 9.75 -8.93
N PHE A 111 8.21 10.23 -8.59
CA PHE A 111 8.50 10.81 -7.28
C PHE A 111 7.64 12.05 -7.00
N VAL A 112 7.50 12.95 -7.98
CA VAL A 112 6.63 14.13 -7.85
C VAL A 112 5.16 13.75 -7.64
N ILE A 113 4.65 12.77 -8.39
CA ILE A 113 3.29 12.25 -8.21
C ILE A 113 3.12 11.64 -6.81
N GLN A 114 4.10 10.87 -6.32
CA GLN A 114 4.06 10.30 -4.98
C GLN A 114 4.03 11.37 -3.89
N ILE A 115 4.87 12.42 -4.00
CA ILE A 115 4.86 13.55 -3.07
C ILE A 115 3.46 14.18 -3.03
N PHE A 116 2.89 14.47 -4.19
CA PHE A 116 1.57 15.09 -4.28
C PHE A 116 0.47 14.22 -3.66
N LEU A 117 0.43 12.93 -3.99
CA LEU A 117 -0.55 12.00 -3.45
C LEU A 117 -0.42 11.79 -1.94
N VAL A 118 0.82 11.74 -1.42
CA VAL A 118 1.04 11.59 0.02
C VAL A 118 0.63 12.86 0.77
N LEU A 119 0.99 14.05 0.27
CA LEU A 119 0.53 15.31 0.87
C LEU A 119 -1.00 15.39 0.87
N LEU A 120 -1.63 15.05 -0.26
CA LEU A 120 -3.08 15.02 -0.39
C LEU A 120 -3.71 14.05 0.62
N SER A 121 -3.13 12.86 0.80
CA SER A 121 -3.62 11.86 1.74
C SER A 121 -3.55 12.33 3.18
N VAL A 122 -2.44 12.93 3.59
CA VAL A 122 -2.25 13.45 4.96
C VAL A 122 -3.28 14.54 5.28
N VAL A 123 -3.54 15.44 4.32
CA VAL A 123 -4.50 16.54 4.49
C VAL A 123 -5.95 16.03 4.52
N ILE A 124 -6.34 15.16 3.58
CA ILE A 124 -7.73 14.68 3.47
C ILE A 124 -8.11 13.74 4.61
N LEU A 125 -7.16 12.90 5.05
CA LEU A 125 -7.41 11.93 6.12
C LEU A 125 -7.17 12.51 7.52
N GLU A 126 -6.65 13.73 7.61
CA GLU A 126 -6.29 14.40 8.88
C GLU A 126 -5.43 13.50 9.78
N SER A 127 -4.60 12.65 9.15
CA SER A 127 -3.77 11.66 9.84
C SER A 127 -2.37 12.21 10.02
N TYR A 128 -2.10 12.79 11.18
CA TYR A 128 -0.83 13.43 11.49
C TYR A 128 -0.07 12.70 12.59
N ILE A 129 1.26 12.81 12.57
CA ILE A 129 2.10 12.46 13.71
C ILE A 129 1.94 13.59 14.74
N GLU A 130 1.41 13.26 15.93
CA GLU A 130 1.11 14.25 16.96
C GLU A 130 2.17 14.28 18.06
N ASP A 131 2.78 13.13 18.36
CA ASP A 131 3.75 12.98 19.46
C ASP A 131 4.87 12.03 19.03
N THR A 132 6.11 12.47 19.17
CA THR A 132 7.32 11.70 18.87
C THR A 132 8.08 11.34 20.15
N ARG A 133 7.62 11.79 21.33
CA ARG A 133 8.31 11.68 22.62
C ARG A 133 9.64 12.43 22.66
N TRP A 134 9.86 13.33 21.73
CA TRP A 134 11.04 14.20 21.69
C TRP A 134 10.60 15.66 21.74
N ASN A 135 10.76 16.30 22.90
CA ASN A 135 10.23 17.63 23.20
C ASN A 135 10.57 18.69 22.13
N PHE A 136 11.77 18.63 21.55
CA PHE A 136 12.17 19.56 20.50
C PHE A 136 11.28 19.40 19.25
N LEU A 137 11.07 18.15 18.81
CA LEU A 137 10.26 17.85 17.63
C LEU A 137 8.79 18.09 17.87
N ASP A 138 8.29 17.76 19.07
CA ASP A 138 6.90 17.96 19.46
C ASP A 138 6.53 19.46 19.50
N ASN A 139 7.45 20.31 19.90
CA ASN A 139 7.28 21.77 19.79
C ASN A 139 7.15 22.23 18.32
N LEU A 140 7.91 21.66 17.40
CA LEU A 140 7.77 21.95 15.96
C LEU A 140 6.45 21.40 15.38
N LEU A 141 6.02 20.23 15.84
CA LEU A 141 4.76 19.61 15.45
C LEU A 141 3.51 20.37 15.93
N SER A 142 3.65 21.32 16.85
CA SER A 142 2.57 22.25 17.22
C SER A 142 2.13 23.14 16.04
N ASN A 143 3.03 23.40 15.08
CA ASN A 143 2.73 24.12 13.87
C ASN A 143 2.08 23.18 12.84
N TYR A 144 0.87 23.52 12.38
CA TYR A 144 0.08 22.71 11.44
C TYR A 144 0.86 22.39 10.13
N TYR A 145 1.49 23.37 9.53
CA TYR A 145 2.22 23.17 8.26
C TYR A 145 3.41 22.26 8.43
N PHE A 146 4.15 22.42 9.53
CA PHE A 146 5.25 21.53 9.85
C PHE A 146 4.77 20.10 10.11
N LYS A 147 3.67 19.93 10.84
CA LYS A 147 3.04 18.63 11.14
C LYS A 147 2.66 17.88 9.85
N VAL A 148 1.99 18.55 8.91
CA VAL A 148 1.63 17.98 7.60
C VAL A 148 2.87 17.58 6.81
N PHE A 149 3.83 18.49 6.70
CA PHE A 149 5.08 18.26 5.96
C PHE A 149 5.87 17.09 6.56
N PHE A 150 6.07 17.08 7.86
CA PHE A 150 6.83 16.05 8.56
C PHE A 150 6.17 14.67 8.42
N THR A 151 4.85 14.59 8.58
CA THR A 151 4.10 13.33 8.40
C THR A 151 4.24 12.82 6.96
N ALA A 152 4.06 13.69 5.98
CA ALA A 152 4.22 13.33 4.58
C ALA A 152 5.66 12.88 4.26
N PHE A 153 6.66 13.55 4.81
CA PHE A 153 8.05 13.18 4.67
C PHE A 153 8.35 11.79 5.22
N CYS A 154 7.86 11.47 6.42
CA CYS A 154 8.00 10.14 7.02
C CYS A 154 7.36 9.05 6.16
N ILE A 155 6.15 9.29 5.63
CA ILE A 155 5.46 8.35 4.73
C ILE A 155 6.26 8.16 3.43
N LEU A 156 6.78 9.22 2.84
CA LEU A 156 7.60 9.15 1.63
C LEU A 156 8.89 8.35 1.84
N ILE A 157 9.55 8.52 3.00
CA ILE A 157 10.73 7.71 3.35
C ILE A 157 10.34 6.23 3.44
N LEU A 158 9.23 5.90 4.08
CA LEU A 158 8.76 4.52 4.17
C LEU A 158 8.48 3.92 2.79
N ILE A 159 7.73 4.63 1.94
CA ILE A 159 7.40 4.14 0.58
C ILE A 159 8.66 3.92 -0.25
N ASN A 160 9.58 4.89 -0.27
CA ASN A 160 10.78 4.78 -1.09
C ASN A 160 11.81 3.83 -0.47
N GLY A 161 11.90 3.77 0.86
CA GLY A 161 12.75 2.82 1.57
C GLY A 161 12.31 1.37 1.32
N THR A 162 11.03 1.09 1.41
CA THR A 162 10.49 -0.25 1.10
C THR A 162 10.71 -0.62 -0.36
N ASN A 163 10.51 0.29 -1.31
CA ASN A 163 10.81 0.07 -2.72
C ASN A 163 12.28 -0.26 -2.97
N PHE A 164 13.19 0.42 -2.24
CA PHE A 164 14.62 0.16 -2.36
C PHE A 164 15.00 -1.23 -1.84
N ILE A 165 14.43 -1.63 -0.71
CA ILE A 165 14.68 -2.94 -0.09
C ILE A 165 14.04 -4.07 -0.90
N ASP A 166 12.90 -3.84 -1.55
CA ASP A 166 12.18 -4.84 -2.36
C ASP A 166 12.97 -5.28 -3.61
N GLY A 167 13.94 -4.46 -4.04
CA GLY A 167 14.91 -4.86 -5.08
C GLY A 167 15.69 -6.15 -4.76
N LEU A 168 15.65 -6.64 -3.52
CA LEU A 168 16.32 -7.85 -3.06
C LEU A 168 15.37 -9.04 -2.81
N ASN A 169 14.17 -9.03 -3.39
CA ASN A 169 13.16 -10.10 -3.32
C ASN A 169 12.83 -10.60 -1.89
N THR A 170 11.57 -10.52 -1.50
CA THR A 170 11.04 -11.05 -0.22
C THR A 170 11.61 -10.47 1.08
N ILE A 171 12.68 -9.67 1.05
CA ILE A 171 13.24 -9.06 2.27
C ILE A 171 12.24 -8.13 2.95
N VAL A 172 11.43 -7.39 2.17
CA VAL A 172 10.39 -6.50 2.71
C VAL A 172 9.35 -7.29 3.51
N ILE A 173 8.89 -8.44 2.99
CA ILE A 173 7.89 -9.28 3.68
C ILE A 173 8.47 -9.87 4.97
N GLY A 174 9.77 -10.15 5.01
CA GLY A 174 10.45 -10.69 6.19
C GLY A 174 10.79 -9.64 7.25
N TYR A 175 10.72 -8.34 6.91
CA TYR A 175 11.04 -7.24 7.82
C TYR A 175 9.80 -6.72 8.57
N TYR A 176 8.59 -6.80 7.99
CA TYR A 176 7.32 -6.39 8.58
C TYR A 176 6.51 -7.58 9.06
#